data_2abeef11b879a011f20bca83085f2640
#
_entry.id   2abeef11b879a011f20bca83085f2640
#
_cell.length_a   1.000
_cell.length_b   1.000
_cell.length_c   1.000
_cell.angle_alpha   90.00
_cell.angle_beta   90.00
_cell.angle_gamma   90.00
#
_symmetry.space_group_name_H-M   'P 1'
#
loop_
_entity.id
_entity.type
_entity.pdbx_description
1 polymer ?
#
loop_
_entity_poly.entity_id
_entity_poly.type
_entity_poly.pdbx_seq_one_letter_code
_entity_poly.pdbx_strand_id
1 'polypeptide(L)'
;MNTTNTAIDKRSIAAPDNRSNADSTYKAEAGRHWCAIYGNAMSITDHRVETYSKDLTLRYPVKVPFAGSALRFTFDNFCGTESITISAAFAAMTGNTPESIIKETSRQITFDGNVSITIPAGKRIFSDPIPFPVSQGDSVSVSFYLKEFTLMRSGVIATGPFSKGFYSVHNHSTAEVLPLNETRKTNCFYFLSDISLYTDSCNHAVICYGDSITSQDWPDYMLAECLKVPDNHTAIIRKAASGTRILRQYDNITYESYGLMGKVRFPHELPVAGADTIIIQQGINDIIHPVGTDVNPFRPMSDLPTIDELTEGLIWYIQEARKLGYHIFMGTLLPIEGWRTYAPFRETLKNQVNDFIRSTDLIDTCIDFDKEVRDPAHPAAFRAGYDSGDHLHPSAAAYEAMGRLAFRSL
;
A
#
# COMPACT_ATOMS: atom_id res chain seq x y z
N MET A 1 -11.76 -41.43 16.37
CA MET A 1 -10.62 -40.73 15.88
C MET A 1 -11.12 -39.35 15.58
N ASN A 2 -10.89 -38.42 16.48
CA ASN A 2 -11.60 -37.14 16.55
C ASN A 2 -10.87 -36.11 15.68
N THR A 3 -11.53 -35.67 14.64
CA THR A 3 -11.18 -34.47 13.89
C THR A 3 -11.77 -33.26 14.61
N THR A 4 -10.92 -32.52 15.33
CA THR A 4 -11.28 -31.20 15.87
C THR A 4 -11.22 -30.17 14.77
N ASN A 5 -12.37 -29.85 14.22
CA ASN A 5 -12.61 -28.66 13.41
C ASN A 5 -12.47 -27.43 14.32
N THR A 6 -11.37 -26.72 14.23
CA THR A 6 -11.22 -25.40 14.84
C THR A 6 -12.06 -24.40 14.00
N ALA A 7 -13.21 -24.05 14.52
CA ALA A 7 -14.08 -23.04 13.95
C ALA A 7 -13.37 -21.69 13.96
N ILE A 8 -13.13 -21.13 12.80
CA ILE A 8 -12.73 -19.73 12.64
C ILE A 8 -13.91 -18.87 13.11
N ASP A 9 -13.72 -18.18 14.22
CA ASP A 9 -14.67 -17.26 14.85
C ASP A 9 -15.10 -16.19 13.84
N LYS A 10 -16.33 -16.27 13.38
CA LYS A 10 -16.98 -15.27 12.52
C LYS A 10 -17.29 -14.03 13.34
N ARG A 11 -16.28 -13.26 13.73
CA ARG A 11 -16.52 -11.91 14.22
C ARG A 11 -16.92 -11.05 13.05
N SER A 12 -18.16 -10.60 13.06
CA SER A 12 -18.67 -9.59 12.15
C SER A 12 -17.73 -8.38 12.20
N ILE A 13 -17.03 -8.11 11.11
CA ILE A 13 -16.25 -6.89 10.91
C ILE A 13 -17.27 -5.79 10.59
N ALA A 14 -17.97 -5.32 11.61
CA ALA A 14 -18.58 -4.01 11.58
C ALA A 14 -17.44 -3.01 11.69
N ALA A 15 -17.22 -2.21 10.64
CA ALA A 15 -16.32 -1.07 10.73
C ALA A 15 -16.74 -0.23 11.96
N PRO A 16 -15.86 0.05 12.93
CA PRO A 16 -16.22 0.91 14.03
C PRO A 16 -16.38 2.32 13.46
N ASP A 17 -17.59 2.85 13.53
CA ASP A 17 -17.92 4.25 13.26
C ASP A 17 -17.42 5.10 14.45
N ASN A 18 -16.12 5.18 14.65
CA ASN A 18 -15.47 6.11 15.57
C ASN A 18 -15.23 7.43 14.85
N ARG A 19 -16.31 8.10 14.45
CA ARG A 19 -16.27 9.52 14.09
C ARG A 19 -16.06 10.29 15.38
N SER A 20 -14.87 10.82 15.58
CA SER A 20 -14.57 11.69 16.72
C SER A 20 -15.47 12.94 16.68
N ASN A 21 -15.80 13.49 17.86
CA ASN A 21 -16.53 14.77 17.97
C ASN A 21 -15.82 15.95 17.26
N ALA A 22 -14.52 15.82 16.97
CA ALA A 22 -13.73 16.78 16.19
C ALA A 22 -14.13 16.87 14.70
N ASP A 23 -14.84 15.87 14.17
CA ASP A 23 -15.38 15.89 12.79
C ASP A 23 -16.44 16.99 12.58
N SER A 24 -16.93 17.61 13.67
CA SER A 24 -17.95 18.65 13.60
C SER A 24 -17.46 19.95 12.95
N THR A 25 -16.16 20.25 12.97
CA THR A 25 -15.56 21.48 12.44
C THR A 25 -15.42 21.44 10.92
N TYR A 26 -15.24 20.22 10.32
CA TYR A 26 -15.09 19.98 8.90
C TYR A 26 -16.31 19.26 8.31
N LYS A 27 -17.51 19.54 8.84
CA LYS A 27 -18.76 19.09 8.26
C LYS A 27 -18.89 19.69 6.86
N ALA A 28 -19.33 18.84 5.93
CA ALA A 28 -19.45 19.10 4.50
C ALA A 28 -19.78 20.56 4.18
N GLU A 29 -18.77 21.39 3.98
CA GLU A 29 -18.93 22.62 3.22
C GLU A 29 -19.29 22.22 1.79
N ALA A 30 -20.28 22.89 1.20
CA ALA A 30 -20.66 22.61 -0.17
C ALA A 30 -19.43 22.76 -1.10
N GLY A 31 -19.14 21.71 -1.85
CA GLY A 31 -18.00 21.69 -2.78
C GLY A 31 -16.66 21.23 -2.18
N ARG A 32 -16.62 20.74 -0.93
CA ARG A 32 -15.39 20.22 -0.30
C ARG A 32 -15.61 18.85 0.35
N HIS A 33 -14.53 18.06 0.40
CA HIS A 33 -14.53 16.73 1.03
C HIS A 33 -13.14 16.30 1.52
N TRP A 34 -13.09 15.19 2.25
CA TRP A 34 -11.84 14.52 2.57
C TRP A 34 -11.41 13.61 1.42
N CYS A 35 -10.20 13.81 0.90
CA CYS A 35 -9.59 12.97 -0.12
C CYS A 35 -8.23 12.46 0.37
N ALA A 36 -7.97 11.17 0.23
CA ALA A 36 -6.67 10.60 0.57
C ALA A 36 -5.60 11.15 -0.40
N ILE A 37 -4.45 11.51 0.15
CA ILE A 37 -3.27 11.96 -0.62
C ILE A 37 -2.07 11.02 -0.45
N TYR A 38 -2.18 10.09 0.48
CA TYR A 38 -1.19 9.06 0.76
C TYR A 38 -1.89 7.84 1.32
N GLY A 39 -1.39 6.66 0.98
CA GLY A 39 -1.84 5.42 1.57
C GLY A 39 -0.82 4.31 1.40
N ASN A 40 -0.77 3.44 2.42
CA ASN A 40 -0.04 2.18 2.37
C ASN A 40 -0.96 1.03 2.81
N ALA A 41 -0.72 -0.14 2.26
CA ALA A 41 -1.26 -1.38 2.83
C ALA A 41 -0.69 -1.61 4.23
N MET A 42 -1.47 -2.27 5.10
CA MET A 42 -0.95 -2.81 6.35
C MET A 42 -0.82 -4.32 6.22
N SER A 43 0.41 -4.80 6.21
CA SER A 43 0.74 -6.22 6.08
C SER A 43 1.69 -6.65 7.20
N ILE A 44 2.06 -7.91 7.20
CA ILE A 44 3.02 -8.47 8.17
C ILE A 44 4.43 -8.18 7.65
N THR A 45 5.19 -7.35 8.38
CA THR A 45 6.52 -6.87 7.94
C THR A 45 7.68 -7.74 8.38
N ASP A 46 7.44 -8.97 8.80
CA ASP A 46 8.46 -9.80 9.43
C ASP A 46 9.42 -10.46 8.43
N HIS A 47 10.30 -9.66 7.85
CA HIS A 47 11.51 -10.12 7.17
C HIS A 47 12.80 -9.68 7.90
N ARG A 48 12.67 -9.17 9.14
CA ARG A 48 13.78 -8.56 9.88
C ARG A 48 14.08 -9.36 11.15
N VAL A 49 15.34 -9.33 11.50
CA VAL A 49 15.87 -9.91 12.75
C VAL A 49 15.32 -9.18 13.99
N GLU A 50 14.91 -7.92 13.84
CA GLU A 50 14.43 -7.07 14.92
C GLU A 50 12.90 -6.90 14.84
N THR A 51 12.20 -7.67 15.64
CA THR A 51 10.73 -7.64 15.72
C THR A 51 10.20 -6.49 16.57
N TYR A 52 10.99 -6.00 17.54
CA TYR A 52 10.62 -4.92 18.46
C TYR A 52 11.53 -3.71 18.30
N SER A 53 10.95 -2.53 18.44
CA SER A 53 11.67 -1.26 18.59
C SER A 53 11.27 -0.58 19.89
N LYS A 54 12.17 0.26 20.42
CA LYS A 54 11.96 1.08 21.60
C LYS A 54 12.65 2.42 21.41
N ASP A 55 12.05 3.49 21.97
CA ASP A 55 12.63 4.82 21.96
C ASP A 55 13.01 5.28 20.52
N LEU A 56 12.03 5.14 19.61
CA LEU A 56 12.23 5.30 18.16
C LEU A 56 11.33 6.40 17.61
N THR A 57 11.91 7.34 16.88
CA THR A 57 11.17 8.27 16.00
C THR A 57 11.18 7.76 14.57
N LEU A 58 10.01 7.71 13.95
CA LEU A 58 9.82 7.46 12.51
C LEU A 58 9.41 8.78 11.84
N ARG A 59 9.93 9.05 10.63
CA ARG A 59 9.56 10.21 9.81
C ARG A 59 9.35 9.79 8.36
N TYR A 60 8.18 10.14 7.81
CA TYR A 60 7.78 9.84 6.44
C TYR A 60 7.41 11.12 5.71
N PRO A 61 8.24 11.61 4.76
CA PRO A 61 7.88 12.68 3.85
C PRO A 61 6.90 12.18 2.79
N VAL A 62 5.85 12.95 2.52
CA VAL A 62 4.77 12.61 1.60
C VAL A 62 4.56 13.76 0.62
N LYS A 63 4.44 13.45 -0.67
CA LYS A 63 4.10 14.42 -1.72
C LYS A 63 2.62 14.75 -1.71
N VAL A 64 2.31 16.03 -1.89
CA VAL A 64 0.95 16.55 -1.95
C VAL A 64 0.53 16.69 -3.41
N PRO A 65 -0.53 16.00 -3.85
CA PRO A 65 -0.93 16.00 -5.26
C PRO A 65 -1.73 17.22 -5.68
N PHE A 66 -2.45 17.90 -4.77
CA PHE A 66 -3.31 19.06 -5.01
C PHE A 66 -3.47 19.91 -3.73
N ALA A 67 -4.04 21.12 -3.86
CA ALA A 67 -4.20 22.03 -2.74
C ALA A 67 -5.29 21.58 -1.75
N GLY A 68 -5.12 21.96 -0.47
CA GLY A 68 -6.10 21.73 0.58
C GLY A 68 -5.77 22.49 1.86
N SER A 69 -6.63 22.37 2.88
CA SER A 69 -6.57 23.25 4.06
C SER A 69 -6.37 22.53 5.40
N ALA A 70 -6.62 21.22 5.47
CA ALA A 70 -6.48 20.46 6.71
C ALA A 70 -6.08 19.02 6.42
N LEU A 71 -5.35 18.40 7.35
CA LEU A 71 -4.90 17.00 7.27
C LEU A 71 -5.54 16.17 8.38
N ARG A 72 -5.78 14.89 8.08
CA ARG A 72 -6.16 13.85 9.03
C ARG A 72 -5.34 12.59 8.75
N PHE A 73 -4.90 11.91 9.79
CA PHE A 73 -4.01 10.76 9.71
C PHE A 73 -4.70 9.50 10.22
N THR A 74 -4.47 8.38 9.56
CA THR A 74 -4.94 7.07 10.01
C THR A 74 -3.73 6.23 10.43
N PHE A 75 -3.71 5.82 11.68
CA PHE A 75 -2.73 4.88 12.21
C PHE A 75 -3.38 3.51 12.39
N ASP A 76 -2.68 2.46 11.99
CA ASP A 76 -3.26 1.14 11.81
C ASP A 76 -2.33 0.03 12.33
N ASN A 77 -2.83 -0.73 13.29
CA ASN A 77 -2.17 -1.90 13.87
C ASN A 77 -2.85 -3.21 13.44
N PHE A 78 -3.31 -3.27 12.19
CA PHE A 78 -4.10 -4.39 11.64
C PHE A 78 -3.44 -5.75 11.82
N CYS A 79 -2.16 -5.84 11.49
CA CYS A 79 -1.39 -7.09 11.58
C CYS A 79 -0.73 -7.28 12.95
N GLY A 80 -0.90 -6.34 13.88
CA GLY A 80 -0.36 -6.44 15.22
C GLY A 80 -1.04 -7.54 16.03
N THR A 81 -0.26 -8.22 16.88
CA THR A 81 -0.75 -9.23 17.82
C THR A 81 -0.84 -8.69 19.25
N GLU A 82 -0.33 -7.49 19.49
CA GLU A 82 -0.42 -6.76 20.74
C GLU A 82 -0.71 -5.27 20.47
N SER A 83 -1.10 -4.54 21.52
CA SER A 83 -1.33 -3.10 21.42
C SER A 83 -0.01 -2.35 21.24
N ILE A 84 -0.03 -1.27 20.45
CA ILE A 84 1.08 -0.33 20.30
C ILE A 84 0.70 1.05 20.83
N THR A 85 1.69 1.83 21.27
CA THR A 85 1.45 3.21 21.73
C THR A 85 2.27 4.20 20.93
N ILE A 86 1.59 5.12 20.25
CA ILE A 86 2.19 6.31 19.66
C ILE A 86 2.20 7.38 20.76
N SER A 87 3.39 7.73 21.26
CA SER A 87 3.55 8.62 22.40
C SER A 87 3.51 10.10 22.01
N ALA A 88 3.83 10.42 20.77
CA ALA A 88 3.71 11.75 20.15
C ALA A 88 3.70 11.62 18.63
N ALA A 89 2.96 12.50 17.96
CA ALA A 89 2.96 12.59 16.50
C ALA A 89 2.84 14.05 16.05
N PHE A 90 3.53 14.39 14.94
CA PHE A 90 3.56 15.74 14.37
C PHE A 90 3.56 15.67 12.83
N ALA A 91 2.94 16.69 12.23
CA ALA A 91 3.08 16.98 10.81
C ALA A 91 3.79 18.32 10.64
N ALA A 92 4.66 18.42 9.65
CA ALA A 92 5.34 19.67 9.28
C ALA A 92 5.60 19.69 7.79
N MET A 93 5.80 20.86 7.19
CA MET A 93 6.34 20.95 5.84
C MET A 93 7.74 20.33 5.80
N THR A 94 8.00 19.51 4.79
CA THR A 94 9.34 18.94 4.57
C THR A 94 10.31 20.08 4.21
N GLY A 95 11.50 20.03 4.78
CA GLY A 95 12.56 21.02 4.51
C GLY A 95 13.29 20.74 3.20
N ASN A 96 14.52 21.24 3.12
CA ASN A 96 15.34 21.12 1.91
C ASN A 96 15.83 19.69 1.61
N THR A 97 15.83 18.83 2.61
CA THR A 97 16.14 17.40 2.46
C THR A 97 14.96 16.55 2.97
N PRO A 98 14.77 15.33 2.46
CA PRO A 98 13.60 14.52 2.84
C PRO A 98 13.50 14.18 4.34
N GLU A 99 14.64 14.13 5.06
CA GLU A 99 14.70 13.90 6.51
C GLU A 99 14.50 15.16 7.35
N SER A 100 14.46 16.35 6.73
CA SER A 100 14.31 17.63 7.42
C SER A 100 12.88 18.15 7.37
N ILE A 101 12.53 19.05 8.31
CA ILE A 101 11.26 19.77 8.36
C ILE A 101 11.49 21.28 8.51
N ILE A 102 10.51 22.07 8.10
CA ILE A 102 10.41 23.48 8.42
C ILE A 102 9.73 23.57 9.79
N LYS A 103 10.53 23.76 10.84
CA LYS A 103 10.11 23.61 12.25
C LYS A 103 8.91 24.49 12.63
N GLU A 104 8.83 25.69 12.10
CA GLU A 104 7.76 26.67 12.39
C GLU A 104 6.39 26.21 11.88
N THR A 105 6.39 25.32 10.89
CA THR A 105 5.16 24.72 10.34
C THR A 105 4.67 23.52 11.16
N SER A 106 5.43 23.07 12.14
CA SER A 106 5.10 21.88 12.93
C SER A 106 3.75 22.03 13.64
N ARG A 107 2.90 21.01 13.49
CA ARG A 107 1.59 20.88 14.13
C ARG A 107 1.51 19.54 14.82
N GLN A 108 1.07 19.56 16.06
CA GLN A 108 0.84 18.34 16.82
C GLN A 108 -0.38 17.60 16.28
N ILE A 109 -0.24 16.30 16.08
CA ILE A 109 -1.34 15.39 15.75
C ILE A 109 -1.90 14.89 17.09
N THR A 110 -3.22 15.01 17.26
CA THR A 110 -3.94 14.56 18.47
C THR A 110 -4.99 13.50 18.12
N PHE A 111 -5.49 12.83 19.16
CA PHE A 111 -6.48 11.76 19.09
C PHE A 111 -7.52 12.00 20.18
N ASP A 112 -8.72 12.48 19.80
CA ASP A 112 -9.74 12.97 20.75
C ASP A 112 -9.15 13.96 21.77
N GLY A 113 -8.31 14.90 21.26
CA GLY A 113 -7.60 15.90 22.06
C GLY A 113 -6.36 15.40 22.80
N ASN A 114 -6.07 14.10 22.79
CA ASN A 114 -4.91 13.53 23.47
C ASN A 114 -3.68 13.49 22.56
N VAL A 115 -2.51 13.74 23.11
CA VAL A 115 -1.22 13.75 22.39
C VAL A 115 -0.65 12.35 22.16
N SER A 116 -1.16 11.37 22.87
CA SER A 116 -0.73 9.97 22.82
C SER A 116 -1.93 9.08 22.61
N ILE A 117 -1.72 7.94 21.91
CA ILE A 117 -2.77 6.95 21.65
C ILE A 117 -2.22 5.54 21.74
N THR A 118 -2.99 4.63 22.35
CA THR A 118 -2.76 3.19 22.30
C THR A 118 -3.71 2.57 21.30
N ILE A 119 -3.15 1.86 20.31
CA ILE A 119 -3.89 1.20 19.24
C ILE A 119 -3.90 -0.30 19.52
N PRO A 120 -5.05 -0.91 19.82
CA PRO A 120 -5.16 -2.34 20.05
C PRO A 120 -4.76 -3.16 18.80
N ALA A 121 -4.38 -4.40 19.01
CA ALA A 121 -4.17 -5.37 17.94
C ALA A 121 -5.37 -5.44 17.00
N GLY A 122 -5.14 -5.46 15.69
CA GLY A 122 -6.18 -5.54 14.66
C GLY A 122 -7.03 -4.27 14.48
N LYS A 123 -6.66 -3.13 15.10
CA LYS A 123 -7.45 -1.88 15.05
C LYS A 123 -6.70 -0.78 14.33
N ARG A 124 -7.50 0.16 13.77
CA ARG A 124 -7.03 1.45 13.26
C ARG A 124 -7.71 2.60 14.01
N ILE A 125 -7.04 3.74 14.06
CA ILE A 125 -7.51 4.95 14.72
C ILE A 125 -7.25 6.14 13.81
N PHE A 126 -8.20 7.06 13.78
CA PHE A 126 -8.10 8.32 13.08
C PHE A 126 -7.61 9.40 14.06
N SER A 127 -6.73 10.29 13.59
CA SER A 127 -6.38 11.51 14.34
C SER A 127 -7.51 12.53 14.26
N ASP A 128 -7.45 13.50 15.17
CA ASP A 128 -8.19 14.75 14.98
C ASP A 128 -7.69 15.44 13.70
N PRO A 129 -8.56 16.15 12.97
CA PRO A 129 -8.13 16.99 11.86
C PRO A 129 -7.29 18.16 12.36
N ILE A 130 -6.23 18.49 11.65
CA ILE A 130 -5.39 19.65 11.94
C ILE A 130 -5.43 20.66 10.78
N PRO A 131 -5.61 21.97 11.04
CA PRO A 131 -5.44 23.00 10.03
C PRO A 131 -4.02 22.96 9.49
N PHE A 132 -3.88 22.68 8.19
CA PHE A 132 -2.60 22.54 7.53
C PHE A 132 -2.74 22.85 6.03
N PRO A 133 -2.65 24.17 5.65
CA PRO A 133 -2.77 24.56 4.24
C PRO A 133 -1.56 24.05 3.45
N VAL A 134 -1.84 23.46 2.31
CA VAL A 134 -0.84 22.94 1.35
C VAL A 134 -1.25 23.20 -0.08
N SER A 135 -0.27 23.18 -0.97
CA SER A 135 -0.41 23.33 -2.41
C SER A 135 0.11 22.10 -3.15
N GLN A 136 -0.26 21.96 -4.42
CA GLN A 136 0.26 20.94 -5.31
C GLN A 136 1.79 20.98 -5.34
N GLY A 137 2.44 19.83 -5.21
CA GLY A 137 3.89 19.68 -5.25
C GLY A 137 4.59 19.89 -3.91
N ASP A 138 3.90 20.41 -2.90
CA ASP A 138 4.43 20.47 -1.53
C ASP A 138 4.82 19.07 -1.02
N SER A 139 5.58 19.03 0.06
CA SER A 139 5.85 17.81 0.80
C SER A 139 5.57 18.02 2.27
N VAL A 140 4.84 17.08 2.87
CA VAL A 140 4.53 17.05 4.31
C VAL A 140 5.23 15.87 4.95
N SER A 141 6.00 16.11 6.00
CA SER A 141 6.62 15.06 6.82
C SER A 141 5.75 14.73 8.01
N VAL A 142 5.40 13.46 8.17
CA VAL A 142 4.76 12.93 9.38
C VAL A 142 5.83 12.29 10.24
N SER A 143 5.99 12.78 11.47
CA SER A 143 6.93 12.25 12.46
C SER A 143 6.18 11.73 13.67
N PHE A 144 6.44 10.49 14.10
CA PHE A 144 5.83 9.94 15.30
C PHE A 144 6.83 9.13 16.12
N TYR A 145 6.60 9.13 17.43
CA TYR A 145 7.52 8.60 18.42
C TYR A 145 6.91 7.42 19.17
N LEU A 146 7.66 6.32 19.19
CA LEU A 146 7.37 5.07 19.90
C LEU A 146 8.30 4.99 21.12
N LYS A 147 7.78 5.36 22.30
CA LYS A 147 8.58 5.41 23.53
C LYS A 147 8.85 4.03 24.09
N GLU A 148 7.82 3.21 24.14
CA GLU A 148 7.85 1.89 24.77
C GLU A 148 8.24 0.79 23.78
N PHE A 149 8.50 -0.42 24.26
CA PHE A 149 8.67 -1.56 23.39
C PHE A 149 7.46 -1.74 22.49
N THR A 150 7.68 -1.71 21.20
CA THR A 150 6.64 -1.73 20.17
C THR A 150 6.94 -2.85 19.19
N LEU A 151 5.98 -3.76 19.01
CA LEU A 151 6.04 -4.82 17.98
C LEU A 151 5.88 -4.19 16.60
N MET A 152 6.93 -4.20 15.79
CA MET A 152 7.00 -3.59 14.45
C MET A 152 6.42 -4.52 13.38
N ARG A 153 5.19 -5.00 13.58
CA ARG A 153 4.58 -6.03 12.73
C ARG A 153 3.64 -5.46 11.67
N SER A 154 2.90 -4.39 11.99
CA SER A 154 1.93 -3.79 11.08
C SER A 154 2.58 -2.73 10.21
N GLY A 155 2.82 -3.04 8.94
CA GLY A 155 3.48 -2.14 8.01
C GLY A 155 3.70 -2.78 6.64
N VAL A 156 4.47 -2.10 5.79
CA VAL A 156 4.74 -2.56 4.43
C VAL A 156 6.12 -2.10 3.94
N ILE A 157 6.72 -2.89 3.06
CA ILE A 157 7.87 -2.45 2.27
C ILE A 157 7.34 -1.77 1.02
N ALA A 158 7.74 -0.53 0.80
CA ALA A 158 7.44 0.23 -0.41
C ALA A 158 8.69 0.93 -0.92
N THR A 159 8.86 0.98 -2.24
CA THR A 159 9.96 1.69 -2.90
C THR A 159 9.42 2.67 -3.93
N GLY A 160 10.28 3.57 -4.38
CA GLY A 160 9.97 4.55 -5.39
C GLY A 160 10.62 5.91 -5.12
N PRO A 161 10.56 6.82 -6.08
CA PRO A 161 11.19 8.13 -5.95
C PRO A 161 10.61 8.97 -4.79
N PHE A 162 9.34 8.77 -4.42
CA PHE A 162 8.67 9.46 -3.32
C PHE A 162 8.52 8.60 -2.05
N SER A 163 8.79 7.30 -2.13
CA SER A 163 8.64 6.36 -1.02
C SER A 163 9.94 6.29 -0.21
N LYS A 164 10.13 7.26 0.70
CA LYS A 164 11.30 7.34 1.57
C LYS A 164 10.87 7.43 3.02
N GLY A 165 11.48 6.63 3.87
CA GLY A 165 11.29 6.67 5.31
C GLY A 165 12.61 6.90 6.03
N PHE A 166 12.52 7.45 7.23
CA PHE A 166 13.66 7.70 8.10
C PHE A 166 13.31 7.31 9.53
N TYR A 167 14.30 6.86 10.28
CA TYR A 167 14.15 6.62 11.71
C TYR A 167 15.36 7.07 12.50
N SER A 168 15.14 7.43 13.75
CA SER A 168 16.17 7.80 14.70
C SER A 168 15.80 7.32 16.09
N VAL A 169 16.78 6.89 16.89
CA VAL A 169 16.58 6.63 18.31
C VAL A 169 16.28 7.95 19.03
N HIS A 170 15.57 7.89 20.15
CA HIS A 170 15.08 9.00 20.94
C HIS A 170 13.95 9.80 20.26
N ASN A 171 13.33 10.68 21.05
CA ASN A 171 12.25 11.54 20.55
C ASN A 171 12.80 12.74 19.78
N HIS A 172 12.80 12.62 18.47
CA HIS A 172 13.13 13.66 17.51
C HIS A 172 11.95 14.07 16.63
N SER A 173 10.72 13.83 17.09
CA SER A 173 9.51 14.08 16.30
C SER A 173 9.35 15.54 15.83
N THR A 174 9.91 16.52 16.58
CA THR A 174 9.92 17.94 16.22
C THR A 174 11.31 18.48 15.84
N ALA A 175 12.33 17.63 15.75
CA ALA A 175 13.67 18.05 15.36
C ALA A 175 13.66 18.51 13.89
N GLU A 176 14.29 19.65 13.60
CA GLU A 176 14.40 20.19 12.25
C GLU A 176 15.06 19.17 11.31
N VAL A 177 16.17 18.58 11.74
CA VAL A 177 16.85 17.49 11.03
C VAL A 177 16.96 16.31 11.98
N LEU A 178 16.59 15.12 11.51
CA LEU A 178 16.83 13.91 12.29
C LEU A 178 18.34 13.66 12.39
N PRO A 179 18.87 13.25 13.55
CA PRO A 179 20.30 12.93 13.71
C PRO A 179 20.60 11.57 13.06
N LEU A 180 20.53 11.52 11.73
CA LEU A 180 20.72 10.32 10.93
C LEU A 180 22.18 10.14 10.50
N ASN A 181 22.53 8.88 10.25
CA ASN A 181 23.55 8.49 9.29
C ASN A 181 22.87 7.77 8.11
N GLU A 182 23.61 7.48 7.05
CA GLU A 182 23.04 6.88 5.83
C GLU A 182 22.38 5.53 6.05
N THR A 183 22.76 4.78 7.08
CA THR A 183 22.20 3.48 7.43
C THR A 183 20.82 3.55 8.09
N ARG A 184 20.33 4.73 8.44
CA ARG A 184 19.05 4.95 9.11
C ARG A 184 17.92 5.37 8.19
N LYS A 185 18.10 5.25 6.89
CA LYS A 185 17.00 5.27 5.92
C LYS A 185 16.26 3.93 5.96
N THR A 186 14.97 3.96 5.69
CA THR A 186 14.14 2.75 5.62
C THR A 186 13.17 2.82 4.46
N ASN A 187 12.87 1.68 3.88
CA ASN A 187 11.77 1.48 2.94
C ASN A 187 10.60 0.71 3.59
N CYS A 188 10.68 0.47 4.90
CA CYS A 188 9.57 -0.07 5.68
C CYS A 188 8.76 1.06 6.29
N PHE A 189 7.46 1.05 6.03
CA PHE A 189 6.49 2.02 6.51
C PHE A 189 5.57 1.33 7.51
N TYR A 190 5.65 1.76 8.76
CA TYR A 190 4.91 1.16 9.87
C TYR A 190 3.75 2.04 10.28
N PHE A 191 2.63 1.45 10.60
CA PHE A 191 1.45 2.01 11.27
C PHE A 191 0.72 3.15 10.56
N LEU A 192 1.35 4.00 9.79
CA LEU A 192 0.69 5.08 9.04
C LEU A 192 0.07 4.52 7.76
N SER A 193 -1.25 4.30 7.77
CA SER A 193 -1.96 3.70 6.64
C SER A 193 -2.51 4.70 5.65
N ASP A 194 -2.95 5.88 6.11
CA ASP A 194 -3.53 6.89 5.23
C ASP A 194 -3.29 8.32 5.76
N ILE A 195 -3.20 9.27 4.83
CA ILE A 195 -3.30 10.70 5.08
C ILE A 195 -4.39 11.25 4.19
N SER A 196 -5.39 11.87 4.78
CA SER A 196 -6.46 12.55 4.04
C SER A 196 -6.31 14.06 4.14
N LEU A 197 -6.57 14.75 3.05
CA LEU A 197 -6.57 16.20 2.91
C LEU A 197 -8.00 16.71 2.72
N TYR A 198 -8.39 17.74 3.43
CA TYR A 198 -9.66 18.43 3.21
C TYR A 198 -9.50 19.40 2.03
N THR A 199 -10.18 19.14 0.93
CA THR A 199 -9.91 19.71 -0.38
C THR A 199 -11.20 19.92 -1.18
N ASP A 200 -11.11 20.48 -2.37
CA ASP A 200 -12.23 20.68 -3.28
C ASP A 200 -12.76 19.34 -3.81
N SER A 201 -14.07 19.25 -4.03
CA SER A 201 -14.76 18.02 -4.41
C SER A 201 -14.43 17.50 -5.81
N CYS A 202 -13.74 18.28 -6.64
CA CYS A 202 -13.19 17.83 -7.92
C CYS A 202 -11.93 16.99 -7.77
N ASN A 203 -11.26 17.04 -6.60
CA ASN A 203 -10.08 16.24 -6.32
C ASN A 203 -10.47 14.82 -5.90
N HIS A 204 -9.81 13.83 -6.45
CA HIS A 204 -10.12 12.42 -6.24
C HIS A 204 -8.87 11.57 -6.08
N ALA A 205 -9.05 10.32 -5.65
CA ALA A 205 -7.96 9.38 -5.46
C ALA A 205 -8.12 8.14 -6.34
N VAL A 206 -6.99 7.65 -6.86
CA VAL A 206 -6.85 6.38 -7.57
C VAL A 206 -6.09 5.40 -6.68
N ILE A 207 -6.66 4.25 -6.41
CA ILE A 207 -6.07 3.20 -5.59
C ILE A 207 -5.24 2.27 -6.49
N CYS A 208 -3.97 2.06 -6.15
CA CYS A 208 -3.12 1.03 -6.74
C CYS A 208 -3.06 -0.16 -5.78
N TYR A 209 -3.84 -1.21 -6.07
CA TYR A 209 -3.95 -2.41 -5.24
C TYR A 209 -3.17 -3.57 -5.87
N GLY A 210 -2.35 -4.28 -5.06
CA GLY A 210 -1.59 -5.40 -5.59
C GLY A 210 -0.58 -6.02 -4.61
N ASP A 211 0.44 -6.61 -5.19
CA ASP A 211 1.54 -7.31 -4.52
C ASP A 211 2.87 -6.53 -4.55
N SER A 212 4.03 -7.23 -4.59
CA SER A 212 5.36 -6.59 -4.61
C SER A 212 5.58 -5.69 -5.83
N ILE A 213 5.01 -6.03 -6.98
CA ILE A 213 5.17 -5.23 -8.19
C ILE A 213 4.48 -3.87 -8.02
N THR A 214 3.32 -3.83 -7.36
CA THR A 214 2.60 -2.59 -7.08
C THR A 214 3.10 -1.88 -5.82
N SER A 215 3.69 -2.60 -4.85
CA SER A 215 4.30 -1.96 -3.68
C SER A 215 5.63 -1.26 -4.01
N GLN A 216 6.20 -1.55 -5.18
CA GLN A 216 7.37 -0.88 -5.72
C GLN A 216 6.98 0.34 -6.57
N ASP A 217 7.84 0.76 -7.46
CA ASP A 217 8.00 2.14 -7.92
C ASP A 217 6.91 2.69 -8.85
N TRP A 218 6.15 1.86 -9.60
CA TRP A 218 5.26 2.40 -10.65
C TRP A 218 4.15 3.34 -10.13
N PRO A 219 3.56 3.18 -8.92
CA PRO A 219 2.61 4.17 -8.42
C PRO A 219 3.24 5.54 -8.14
N ASP A 220 4.50 5.58 -7.69
CA ASP A 220 5.24 6.83 -7.51
C ASP A 220 5.54 7.51 -8.86
N TYR A 221 5.86 6.74 -9.90
CA TYR A 221 6.03 7.30 -11.25
C TYR A 221 4.70 7.79 -11.83
N MET A 222 3.60 7.11 -11.56
CA MET A 222 2.27 7.59 -11.92
C MET A 222 1.95 8.92 -11.22
N LEU A 223 2.23 9.04 -9.92
CA LEU A 223 2.11 10.30 -9.18
C LEU A 223 3.03 11.39 -9.77
N ALA A 224 4.24 11.04 -10.18
CA ALA A 224 5.15 11.98 -10.83
C ALA A 224 4.58 12.56 -12.13
N GLU A 225 3.85 11.79 -12.92
CA GLU A 225 3.14 12.29 -14.10
C GLU A 225 1.95 13.18 -13.71
N CYS A 226 1.16 12.81 -12.71
CA CYS A 226 0.08 13.65 -12.18
C CYS A 226 0.61 15.04 -11.74
N LEU A 227 1.74 15.07 -11.03
CA LEU A 227 2.33 16.33 -10.54
C LEU A 227 2.85 17.26 -11.65
N LYS A 228 3.03 16.76 -12.88
CA LYS A 228 3.39 17.60 -14.04
C LYS A 228 2.16 18.30 -14.66
N VAL A 229 0.96 17.82 -14.36
CA VAL A 229 -0.28 18.44 -14.85
C VAL A 229 -0.55 19.68 -14.02
N PRO A 230 -0.69 20.87 -14.63
CA PRO A 230 -1.18 22.06 -13.92
C PRO A 230 -2.57 21.80 -13.35
N ASP A 231 -2.82 22.25 -12.13
CA ASP A 231 -4.11 22.06 -11.43
C ASP A 231 -4.53 20.57 -11.40
N ASN A 232 -3.58 19.69 -11.04
CA ASN A 232 -3.86 18.26 -10.93
C ASN A 232 -4.94 17.97 -9.87
N HIS A 233 -5.88 17.10 -10.21
CA HIS A 233 -6.99 16.68 -9.34
C HIS A 233 -6.85 15.24 -8.82
N THR A 234 -5.79 14.52 -9.19
CA THR A 234 -5.65 13.09 -8.95
C THR A 234 -4.57 12.80 -7.90
N ALA A 235 -4.93 12.09 -6.84
CA ALA A 235 -4.00 11.46 -5.90
C ALA A 235 -3.79 9.98 -6.24
N ILE A 236 -2.60 9.45 -5.97
CA ILE A 236 -2.27 8.04 -6.16
C ILE A 236 -2.06 7.39 -4.79
N ILE A 237 -2.86 6.38 -4.48
CA ILE A 237 -2.92 5.71 -3.18
C ILE A 237 -2.46 4.27 -3.34
N ARG A 238 -1.35 3.92 -2.69
CA ARG A 238 -0.80 2.56 -2.77
C ARG A 238 -1.40 1.67 -1.69
N LYS A 239 -2.14 0.62 -2.10
CA LYS A 239 -2.63 -0.45 -1.22
C LYS A 239 -2.07 -1.79 -1.71
N ALA A 240 -0.75 -1.94 -1.57
CA ALA A 240 -0.03 -3.09 -2.11
C ALA A 240 0.97 -3.64 -1.11
N ALA A 241 1.09 -4.97 -1.05
CA ALA A 241 1.96 -5.66 -0.11
C ALA A 241 2.68 -6.84 -0.78
N SER A 242 4.00 -6.88 -0.60
CA SER A 242 4.88 -7.89 -1.19
C SER A 242 4.48 -9.31 -0.81
N GLY A 243 4.53 -10.23 -1.76
CA GLY A 243 4.29 -11.66 -1.53
C GLY A 243 2.84 -12.07 -1.43
N THR A 244 1.90 -11.12 -1.35
CA THR A 244 0.48 -11.44 -1.14
C THR A 244 -0.15 -12.14 -2.34
N ARG A 245 -1.08 -13.05 -2.04
CA ARG A 245 -1.86 -13.83 -2.99
C ARG A 245 -3.34 -13.45 -2.96
N ILE A 246 -4.05 -13.73 -4.03
CA ILE A 246 -5.51 -13.54 -4.10
C ILE A 246 -6.20 -14.55 -3.20
N LEU A 247 -5.82 -15.84 -3.36
CA LEU A 247 -6.63 -16.98 -2.88
C LEU A 247 -6.19 -17.51 -1.53
N ARG A 248 -4.90 -17.43 -1.18
CA ARG A 248 -4.31 -18.11 -0.02
C ARG A 248 -3.32 -17.20 0.72
N GLN A 249 -3.11 -17.50 1.99
CA GLN A 249 -2.02 -16.96 2.80
C GLN A 249 -1.23 -18.11 3.42
N TYR A 250 -0.07 -17.81 3.97
CA TYR A 250 0.68 -18.76 4.79
C TYR A 250 0.38 -18.54 6.26
N ASP A 251 0.08 -19.62 6.95
CA ASP A 251 -0.26 -19.62 8.39
C ASP A 251 0.88 -20.20 9.24
N ASN A 252 2.13 -20.01 8.81
CA ASN A 252 3.31 -20.47 9.50
C ASN A 252 4.34 -19.36 9.61
N ILE A 253 5.13 -19.40 10.68
CA ILE A 253 6.12 -18.37 11.04
C ILE A 253 7.13 -18.06 9.93
N THR A 254 7.43 -19.02 9.07
CA THR A 254 8.43 -18.84 8.00
C THR A 254 7.93 -17.97 6.85
N TYR A 255 6.63 -18.06 6.53
CA TYR A 255 6.05 -17.45 5.35
C TYR A 255 4.87 -16.51 5.62
N GLU A 256 4.46 -16.30 6.88
CA GLU A 256 3.39 -15.36 7.20
C GLU A 256 3.68 -13.93 6.71
N SER A 257 4.96 -13.56 6.58
CA SER A 257 5.40 -12.29 6.02
C SER A 257 5.12 -12.11 4.52
N TYR A 258 4.72 -13.16 3.80
CA TYR A 258 4.11 -13.01 2.48
C TYR A 258 2.69 -12.42 2.56
N GLY A 259 2.24 -12.08 3.76
CA GLY A 259 1.04 -11.30 4.00
C GLY A 259 -0.26 -12.08 3.89
N LEU A 260 -1.32 -11.35 4.17
CA LEU A 260 -2.68 -11.87 4.20
C LEU A 260 -3.26 -12.02 2.80
N MET A 261 -4.16 -13.00 2.60
CA MET A 261 -4.84 -13.19 1.32
C MET A 261 -5.81 -12.04 1.00
N GLY A 262 -6.16 -11.91 -0.26
CA GLY A 262 -6.97 -10.83 -0.78
C GLY A 262 -8.31 -10.63 -0.07
N LYS A 263 -9.03 -11.70 0.24
CA LYS A 263 -10.32 -11.63 0.96
C LYS A 263 -10.21 -11.08 2.38
N VAL A 264 -9.02 -11.05 2.97
CA VAL A 264 -8.74 -10.48 4.29
C VAL A 264 -8.25 -9.04 4.17
N ARG A 265 -7.33 -8.76 3.24
CA ARG A 265 -6.77 -7.42 3.05
C ARG A 265 -7.78 -6.43 2.46
N PHE A 266 -8.45 -6.81 1.38
CA PHE A 266 -9.27 -5.91 0.58
C PHE A 266 -10.35 -5.18 1.40
N PRO A 267 -11.18 -5.87 2.22
CA PRO A 267 -12.19 -5.18 3.03
C PRO A 267 -11.60 -4.29 4.13
N HIS A 268 -10.36 -4.56 4.56
CA HIS A 268 -9.68 -3.73 5.55
C HIS A 268 -9.08 -2.48 4.93
N GLU A 269 -8.47 -2.60 3.76
CA GLU A 269 -7.77 -1.51 3.09
C GLU A 269 -8.73 -0.54 2.38
N LEU A 270 -9.96 -0.95 2.12
CA LEU A 270 -11.01 -0.19 1.44
C LEU A 270 -12.24 0.00 2.33
N PRO A 271 -13.02 1.08 2.16
CA PRO A 271 -12.85 2.17 1.20
C PRO A 271 -11.73 3.15 1.56
N VAL A 272 -11.23 3.88 0.56
CA VAL A 272 -10.28 4.99 0.71
C VAL A 272 -11.02 6.31 0.49
N ALA A 273 -10.77 7.30 1.34
CA ALA A 273 -11.45 8.60 1.27
C ALA A 273 -11.23 9.29 -0.08
N GLY A 274 -12.31 9.73 -0.71
CA GLY A 274 -12.27 10.44 -1.99
C GLY A 274 -11.84 9.60 -3.20
N ALA A 275 -11.65 8.29 -3.03
CA ALA A 275 -11.32 7.42 -4.16
C ALA A 275 -12.56 7.08 -4.98
N ASP A 276 -12.39 7.10 -6.30
CA ASP A 276 -13.39 6.72 -7.29
C ASP A 276 -12.90 5.64 -8.28
N THR A 277 -11.61 5.37 -8.29
CA THR A 277 -10.95 4.45 -9.22
C THR A 277 -10.01 3.52 -8.48
N ILE A 278 -9.96 2.25 -8.89
CA ILE A 278 -9.00 1.26 -8.40
C ILE A 278 -8.31 0.58 -9.59
N ILE A 279 -6.98 0.50 -9.52
CA ILE A 279 -6.13 -0.28 -10.42
C ILE A 279 -5.70 -1.55 -9.65
N ILE A 280 -6.13 -2.72 -10.09
CA ILE A 280 -5.80 -4.00 -9.47
C ILE A 280 -4.75 -4.70 -10.31
N GLN A 281 -3.58 -5.00 -9.72
CA GLN A 281 -2.54 -5.82 -10.34
C GLN A 281 -2.05 -6.85 -9.32
N GLN A 282 -2.64 -8.06 -9.36
CA GLN A 282 -2.33 -9.14 -8.42
C GLN A 282 -2.63 -10.51 -9.05
N GLY A 283 -1.95 -11.57 -8.55
CA GLY A 283 -2.17 -12.96 -8.96
C GLY A 283 -0.89 -13.71 -9.30
N ILE A 284 0.21 -13.01 -9.56
CA ILE A 284 1.47 -13.67 -9.93
C ILE A 284 1.98 -14.58 -8.79
N ASN A 285 1.82 -14.18 -7.52
CA ASN A 285 2.25 -14.96 -6.38
C ASN A 285 1.43 -16.24 -6.17
N ASP A 286 0.18 -16.27 -6.58
CA ASP A 286 -0.64 -17.50 -6.60
C ASP A 286 -0.03 -18.53 -7.56
N ILE A 287 0.57 -18.06 -8.66
CA ILE A 287 1.16 -18.90 -9.71
C ILE A 287 2.58 -19.37 -9.32
N ILE A 288 3.42 -18.48 -8.76
CA ILE A 288 4.85 -18.76 -8.60
C ILE A 288 5.23 -19.34 -7.23
N HIS A 289 4.40 -19.19 -6.19
CA HIS A 289 4.73 -19.65 -4.86
C HIS A 289 4.65 -21.17 -4.66
N PRO A 290 3.68 -21.92 -5.17
CA PRO A 290 3.66 -23.38 -5.03
C PRO A 290 4.83 -24.03 -5.73
N VAL A 291 5.59 -24.90 -5.04
CA VAL A 291 6.82 -25.53 -5.58
C VAL A 291 6.87 -27.04 -5.37
N GLY A 292 5.97 -27.59 -4.53
CA GLY A 292 5.93 -28.99 -4.15
C GLY A 292 6.55 -29.25 -2.79
N THR A 293 6.00 -30.23 -2.07
CA THR A 293 6.42 -30.58 -0.70
C THR A 293 7.81 -31.22 -0.65
N ASP A 294 8.28 -31.79 -1.74
CA ASP A 294 9.62 -32.29 -1.96
C ASP A 294 10.68 -31.17 -2.04
N VAL A 295 10.28 -29.99 -2.51
CA VAL A 295 11.12 -28.78 -2.55
C VAL A 295 10.96 -27.97 -1.26
N ASN A 296 9.72 -27.78 -0.82
CA ASN A 296 9.39 -27.00 0.38
C ASN A 296 8.08 -27.50 1.00
N PRO A 297 8.10 -28.03 2.24
CA PRO A 297 6.92 -28.64 2.86
C PRO A 297 5.77 -27.65 3.12
N PHE A 298 6.05 -26.34 3.12
CA PHE A 298 5.06 -25.28 3.35
C PHE A 298 4.49 -24.70 2.05
N ARG A 299 4.94 -25.17 0.88
CA ARG A 299 4.55 -24.64 -0.44
C ARG A 299 4.13 -25.76 -1.39
N PRO A 300 3.08 -26.52 -1.03
CA PRO A 300 2.66 -27.70 -1.79
C PRO A 300 2.15 -27.31 -3.18
N MET A 301 2.30 -28.21 -4.15
CA MET A 301 1.73 -28.01 -5.50
C MET A 301 0.20 -28.01 -5.51
N SER A 302 -0.46 -28.57 -4.49
CA SER A 302 -1.91 -28.46 -4.30
C SER A 302 -2.39 -27.01 -4.10
N ASP A 303 -1.49 -26.08 -3.79
CA ASP A 303 -1.78 -24.65 -3.69
C ASP A 303 -1.75 -23.93 -5.05
N LEU A 304 -1.24 -24.60 -6.11
CA LEU A 304 -1.28 -24.03 -7.46
C LEU A 304 -2.72 -23.95 -7.94
N PRO A 305 -3.24 -22.75 -8.21
CA PRO A 305 -4.64 -22.61 -8.60
C PRO A 305 -4.87 -23.05 -10.06
N THR A 306 -6.10 -23.37 -10.35
CA THR A 306 -6.63 -23.42 -11.71
C THR A 306 -6.90 -22.01 -12.23
N ILE A 307 -7.09 -21.89 -13.55
CA ILE A 307 -7.50 -20.60 -14.14
C ILE A 307 -8.86 -20.15 -13.61
N ASP A 308 -9.81 -21.09 -13.39
CA ASP A 308 -11.13 -20.78 -12.87
C ASP A 308 -11.04 -20.20 -11.45
N GLU A 309 -10.24 -20.80 -10.55
CA GLU A 309 -10.03 -20.27 -9.18
C GLU A 309 -9.44 -18.85 -9.21
N LEU A 310 -8.47 -18.58 -10.10
CA LEU A 310 -7.87 -17.24 -10.22
C LEU A 310 -8.86 -16.21 -10.77
N THR A 311 -9.60 -16.56 -11.81
CA THR A 311 -10.60 -15.66 -12.39
C THR A 311 -11.76 -15.39 -11.43
N GLU A 312 -12.24 -16.39 -10.69
CA GLU A 312 -13.21 -16.20 -9.62
C GLU A 312 -12.69 -15.27 -8.52
N GLY A 313 -11.41 -15.38 -8.15
CA GLY A 313 -10.76 -14.47 -7.20
C GLY A 313 -10.70 -13.04 -7.70
N LEU A 314 -10.37 -12.83 -8.98
CA LEU A 314 -10.37 -11.51 -9.62
C LEU A 314 -11.78 -10.93 -9.76
N ILE A 315 -12.76 -11.75 -10.14
CA ILE A 315 -14.18 -11.36 -10.22
C ILE A 315 -14.69 -10.94 -8.84
N TRP A 316 -14.28 -11.62 -7.77
CA TRP A 316 -14.62 -11.20 -6.41
C TRP A 316 -14.08 -9.78 -6.09
N TYR A 317 -12.85 -9.45 -6.43
CA TYR A 317 -12.33 -8.08 -6.27
C TYR A 317 -13.15 -7.05 -7.06
N ILE A 318 -13.48 -7.37 -8.32
CA ILE A 318 -14.31 -6.53 -9.18
C ILE A 318 -15.66 -6.26 -8.51
N GLN A 319 -16.31 -7.29 -8.00
CA GLN A 319 -17.62 -7.17 -7.36
C GLN A 319 -17.56 -6.34 -6.06
N GLU A 320 -16.53 -6.54 -5.22
CA GLU A 320 -16.37 -5.77 -4.00
C GLU A 320 -16.05 -4.29 -4.31
N ALA A 321 -15.19 -4.02 -5.30
CA ALA A 321 -14.89 -2.66 -5.75
C ALA A 321 -16.12 -1.95 -6.34
N ARG A 322 -16.94 -2.65 -7.13
CA ARG A 322 -18.21 -2.10 -7.67
C ARG A 322 -19.22 -1.74 -6.57
N LYS A 323 -19.30 -2.53 -5.49
CA LYS A 323 -20.15 -2.19 -4.33
C LYS A 323 -19.74 -0.87 -3.67
N LEU A 324 -18.47 -0.50 -3.77
CA LEU A 324 -17.94 0.77 -3.28
C LEU A 324 -18.06 1.92 -4.28
N GLY A 325 -18.57 1.65 -5.49
CA GLY A 325 -18.79 2.64 -6.54
C GLY A 325 -17.53 2.98 -7.36
N TYR A 326 -16.48 2.14 -7.31
CA TYR A 326 -15.25 2.42 -8.03
C TYR A 326 -15.33 2.09 -9.52
N HIS A 327 -14.65 2.90 -10.34
CA HIS A 327 -14.18 2.50 -11.67
C HIS A 327 -13.05 1.49 -11.50
N ILE A 328 -13.11 0.40 -12.28
CA ILE A 328 -12.19 -0.74 -12.10
C ILE A 328 -11.26 -0.86 -13.28
N PHE A 329 -9.98 -0.67 -13.03
CA PHE A 329 -8.91 -0.91 -13.96
C PHE A 329 -8.13 -2.14 -13.51
N MET A 330 -7.71 -2.97 -14.46
CA MET A 330 -6.87 -4.12 -14.14
C MET A 330 -5.57 -4.11 -14.94
N GLY A 331 -4.46 -4.32 -14.22
CA GLY A 331 -3.15 -4.50 -14.81
C GLY A 331 -2.86 -5.97 -15.12
N THR A 332 -2.32 -6.26 -16.31
CA THR A 332 -1.88 -7.60 -16.66
C THR A 332 -0.66 -8.04 -15.85
N LEU A 333 -0.51 -9.35 -15.64
CA LEU A 333 0.64 -9.97 -14.98
C LEU A 333 1.86 -9.93 -15.90
N LEU A 334 3.03 -9.66 -15.33
CA LEU A 334 4.27 -9.42 -16.06
C LEU A 334 4.95 -10.72 -16.53
N PRO A 335 5.95 -10.65 -17.46
CA PRO A 335 6.80 -11.77 -17.82
C PRO A 335 7.48 -12.42 -16.61
N ILE A 336 7.70 -13.73 -16.68
CA ILE A 336 8.32 -14.51 -15.59
C ILE A 336 9.41 -15.47 -16.05
N GLU A 337 9.80 -15.49 -17.33
CA GLU A 337 10.85 -16.38 -17.81
C GLU A 337 12.20 -16.02 -17.18
N GLY A 338 12.87 -17.03 -16.66
CA GLY A 338 14.09 -16.87 -15.88
C GLY A 338 13.85 -16.81 -14.35
N TRP A 339 12.64 -16.55 -13.88
CA TRP A 339 12.34 -16.63 -12.45
C TRP A 339 12.59 -18.03 -11.91
N ARG A 340 13.13 -18.13 -10.68
CA ARG A 340 13.57 -19.40 -10.05
C ARG A 340 12.54 -20.52 -10.02
N THR A 341 11.26 -20.23 -10.14
CA THR A 341 10.20 -21.25 -10.18
C THR A 341 9.51 -21.30 -11.55
N TYR A 342 10.08 -20.66 -12.56
CA TYR A 342 9.54 -20.69 -13.91
C TYR A 342 9.34 -22.11 -14.43
N ALA A 343 8.22 -22.32 -15.09
CA ALA A 343 7.92 -23.54 -15.86
C ALA A 343 6.87 -23.21 -16.92
N PRO A 344 6.83 -23.94 -18.07
CA PRO A 344 5.87 -23.66 -19.14
C PRO A 344 4.40 -23.65 -18.69
N PHE A 345 4.01 -24.49 -17.76
CA PHE A 345 2.63 -24.51 -17.24
C PHE A 345 2.28 -23.23 -16.45
N ARG A 346 3.25 -22.59 -15.77
CA ARG A 346 3.05 -21.32 -15.06
C ARG A 346 2.92 -20.16 -16.04
N GLU A 347 3.72 -20.18 -17.10
CA GLU A 347 3.60 -19.23 -18.20
C GLU A 347 2.22 -19.35 -18.88
N THR A 348 1.77 -20.57 -19.12
CA THR A 348 0.43 -20.81 -19.67
C THR A 348 -0.65 -20.24 -18.76
N LEU A 349 -0.60 -20.53 -17.46
CA LEU A 349 -1.58 -20.03 -16.49
C LEU A 349 -1.56 -18.50 -16.39
N LYS A 350 -0.37 -17.88 -16.36
CA LYS A 350 -0.22 -16.42 -16.39
C LYS A 350 -0.85 -15.82 -17.65
N ASN A 351 -0.61 -16.42 -18.81
CA ASN A 351 -1.17 -15.94 -20.08
C ASN A 351 -2.69 -16.07 -20.11
N GLN A 352 -3.27 -17.15 -19.58
CA GLN A 352 -4.73 -17.30 -19.43
C GLN A 352 -5.34 -16.22 -18.55
N VAL A 353 -4.69 -15.87 -17.44
CA VAL A 353 -5.12 -14.73 -16.58
C VAL A 353 -5.07 -13.42 -17.37
N ASN A 354 -3.98 -13.17 -18.11
CA ASN A 354 -3.84 -11.97 -18.93
C ASN A 354 -4.89 -11.91 -20.05
N ASP A 355 -5.23 -13.04 -20.65
CA ASP A 355 -6.27 -13.12 -21.69
C ASP A 355 -7.66 -12.80 -21.08
N PHE A 356 -7.95 -13.29 -19.86
CA PHE A 356 -9.15 -12.89 -19.12
C PHE A 356 -9.17 -11.38 -18.89
N ILE A 357 -8.09 -10.78 -18.36
CA ILE A 357 -8.02 -9.34 -18.08
C ILE A 357 -8.22 -8.51 -19.37
N ARG A 358 -7.64 -8.96 -20.52
CA ARG A 358 -7.77 -8.26 -21.80
C ARG A 358 -9.14 -8.36 -22.45
N SER A 359 -9.90 -9.42 -22.15
CA SER A 359 -11.14 -9.74 -22.87
C SER A 359 -12.42 -9.56 -22.05
N THR A 360 -12.31 -9.44 -20.70
CA THR A 360 -13.49 -9.30 -19.86
C THR A 360 -14.17 -7.93 -20.00
N ASP A 361 -15.48 -7.92 -20.01
CA ASP A 361 -16.34 -6.73 -19.99
C ASP A 361 -16.71 -6.27 -18.54
N LEU A 362 -16.20 -6.97 -17.53
CA LEU A 362 -16.48 -6.66 -16.13
C LEU A 362 -15.70 -5.45 -15.58
N ILE A 363 -14.66 -5.00 -16.30
CA ILE A 363 -13.79 -3.88 -15.92
C ILE A 363 -13.97 -2.70 -16.87
N ASP A 364 -13.59 -1.50 -16.41
CA ASP A 364 -13.69 -0.31 -17.25
C ASP A 364 -12.47 -0.17 -18.17
N THR A 365 -11.28 -0.59 -17.72
CA THR A 365 -10.03 -0.47 -18.49
C THR A 365 -9.06 -1.61 -18.18
N CYS A 366 -8.47 -2.18 -19.22
CA CYS A 366 -7.28 -3.03 -19.12
C CYS A 366 -6.02 -2.18 -19.28
N ILE A 367 -5.12 -2.21 -18.31
CA ILE A 367 -3.77 -1.64 -18.41
C ILE A 367 -2.81 -2.76 -18.77
N ASP A 368 -2.41 -2.86 -20.03
CA ASP A 368 -1.57 -3.98 -20.49
C ASP A 368 -0.09 -3.78 -20.14
N PHE A 369 0.23 -3.89 -18.83
CA PHE A 369 1.60 -3.82 -18.34
C PHE A 369 2.52 -4.87 -18.95
N ASP A 370 2.01 -6.10 -19.18
CA ASP A 370 2.76 -7.16 -19.83
C ASP A 370 3.27 -6.71 -21.20
N LYS A 371 2.38 -6.18 -22.05
CA LYS A 371 2.74 -5.69 -23.38
C LYS A 371 3.74 -4.54 -23.33
N GLU A 372 3.66 -3.68 -22.30
CA GLU A 372 4.58 -2.55 -22.13
C GLU A 372 6.00 -3.01 -21.81
N VAL A 373 6.16 -4.07 -21.01
CA VAL A 373 7.48 -4.44 -20.46
C VAL A 373 8.10 -5.69 -21.10
N ARG A 374 7.32 -6.54 -21.79
CA ARG A 374 7.82 -7.78 -22.39
C ARG A 374 8.67 -7.52 -23.63
N ASP A 375 9.56 -8.45 -23.94
CA ASP A 375 10.26 -8.48 -25.21
C ASP A 375 9.27 -8.83 -26.34
N PRO A 376 9.11 -8.00 -27.39
CA PRO A 376 8.19 -8.29 -28.49
C PRO A 376 8.55 -9.56 -29.29
N ALA A 377 9.84 -9.92 -29.35
CA ALA A 377 10.32 -11.12 -30.05
C ALA A 377 10.26 -12.37 -29.15
N HIS A 378 10.26 -12.19 -27.82
CA HIS A 378 10.25 -13.26 -26.82
C HIS A 378 9.33 -12.92 -25.64
N PRO A 379 8.01 -12.99 -25.80
CA PRO A 379 7.04 -12.41 -24.88
C PRO A 379 7.01 -13.00 -23.46
N ALA A 380 7.63 -14.15 -23.21
CA ALA A 380 7.75 -14.73 -21.88
C ALA A 380 8.78 -14.01 -21.01
N ALA A 381 9.70 -13.23 -21.62
CA ALA A 381 10.77 -12.49 -20.96
C ALA A 381 10.54 -10.97 -20.97
N PHE A 382 11.16 -10.27 -20.01
CA PHE A 382 11.27 -8.83 -20.09
C PHE A 382 12.13 -8.38 -21.28
N ARG A 383 11.81 -7.22 -21.85
CA ARG A 383 12.71 -6.59 -22.82
C ARG A 383 14.04 -6.19 -22.16
N ALA A 384 15.08 -6.08 -22.98
CA ALA A 384 16.40 -5.69 -22.51
C ALA A 384 16.35 -4.39 -21.68
N GLY A 385 16.95 -4.43 -20.48
CA GLY A 385 17.01 -3.31 -19.54
C GLY A 385 15.75 -3.10 -18.68
N TYR A 386 14.71 -3.94 -18.85
CA TYR A 386 13.46 -3.82 -18.08
C TYR A 386 13.36 -4.83 -16.94
N ASP A 387 14.24 -5.79 -16.85
CA ASP A 387 14.38 -6.76 -15.76
C ASP A 387 15.28 -6.16 -14.65
N SER A 388 14.90 -6.32 -13.38
CA SER A 388 15.76 -5.97 -12.24
C SER A 388 16.94 -6.92 -12.06
N GLY A 389 16.93 -8.06 -12.73
CA GLY A 389 17.91 -9.13 -12.65
C GLY A 389 17.41 -10.37 -11.91
N ASP A 390 16.21 -10.34 -11.37
CA ASP A 390 15.58 -11.50 -10.73
C ASP A 390 14.52 -12.20 -11.59
N HIS A 391 14.22 -11.64 -12.77
CA HIS A 391 13.26 -12.13 -13.75
C HIS A 391 11.79 -12.18 -13.27
N LEU A 392 11.45 -11.36 -12.29
CA LEU A 392 10.10 -11.18 -11.78
C LEU A 392 9.75 -9.70 -11.59
N HIS A 393 10.67 -8.94 -10.99
CA HIS A 393 10.43 -7.54 -10.70
C HIS A 393 11.01 -6.65 -11.81
N PRO A 394 10.28 -5.63 -12.23
CA PRO A 394 10.74 -4.64 -13.18
C PRO A 394 11.97 -3.86 -12.71
N SER A 395 12.81 -3.41 -13.62
CA SER A 395 13.82 -2.39 -13.38
C SER A 395 13.17 -1.02 -13.15
N ALA A 396 13.93 -0.04 -12.67
CA ALA A 396 13.45 1.34 -12.52
C ALA A 396 12.91 1.91 -13.84
N ALA A 397 13.54 1.61 -14.97
CA ALA A 397 13.08 2.04 -16.28
C ALA A 397 11.73 1.40 -16.68
N ALA A 398 11.53 0.14 -16.35
CA ALA A 398 10.25 -0.54 -16.57
C ALA A 398 9.15 -0.01 -15.65
N TYR A 399 9.45 0.24 -14.38
CA TYR A 399 8.49 0.86 -13.46
C TYR A 399 8.09 2.26 -13.91
N GLU A 400 9.02 3.07 -14.44
CA GLU A 400 8.72 4.37 -15.02
C GLU A 400 7.77 4.24 -16.22
N ALA A 401 8.03 3.28 -17.12
CA ALA A 401 7.16 3.01 -18.28
C ALA A 401 5.75 2.57 -17.82
N MET A 402 5.66 1.68 -16.83
CA MET A 402 4.38 1.23 -16.25
C MET A 402 3.61 2.41 -15.60
N GLY A 403 4.28 3.26 -14.83
CA GLY A 403 3.66 4.43 -14.22
C GLY A 403 3.11 5.42 -15.24
N ARG A 404 3.86 5.66 -16.32
CA ARG A 404 3.40 6.49 -17.45
C ARG A 404 2.23 5.86 -18.22
N LEU A 405 2.24 4.52 -18.39
CA LEU A 405 1.13 3.82 -19.02
C LEU A 405 -0.12 3.92 -18.14
N ALA A 406 -0.02 3.66 -16.85
CA ALA A 406 -1.13 3.79 -15.90
C ALA A 406 -1.73 5.21 -15.90
N PHE A 407 -0.88 6.24 -15.88
CA PHE A 407 -1.30 7.63 -15.96
C PHE A 407 -2.08 7.93 -17.25
N ARG A 408 -1.61 7.45 -18.40
CA ARG A 408 -2.31 7.66 -19.69
C ARG A 408 -3.62 6.89 -19.81
N SER A 409 -3.86 5.93 -18.92
CA SER A 409 -5.08 5.12 -18.92
C SER A 409 -6.21 5.75 -18.09
N LEU A 410 -5.90 6.78 -17.26
CA LEU A 410 -6.89 7.61 -16.56
C LEU A 410 -7.60 8.56 -17.53
#